data_eca26ae2116acde90f2094d85f690792
#
_entry.id   eca26ae2116acde90f2094d85f690792
#
_cell.length_a   1.000
_cell.length_b   1.000
_cell.length_c   1.000
_cell.angle_alpha   90.00
_cell.angle_beta   90.00
_cell.angle_gamma   90.00
#
_symmetry.space_group_name_H-M   'P 1'
#
loop_
_entity.id
_entity.type
_entity.pdbx_description
1 polymer ?
#
loop_
_entity_poly.entity_id
_entity_poly.type
_entity_poly.pdbx_seq_one_letter_code
_entity_poly.pdbx_strand_id
1 'polypeptide(L)'
;MPDSTTLEATSKNSGGVAADRLRSFIERLERLQEEKDAIAGDMKEVMSEAKGSGFDTKIIRMILRLRKKDKAERQEEEALLDVYKTALGME
;
A
#
# COMPACT_ATOMS: atom_id res chain seq x y z
N MET A 1 27.59 -5.15 -22.33
CA MET A 1 27.01 -5.76 -22.37
C MET A 1 26.64 -6.23 -22.03
N PRO A 2 26.55 -5.80 -21.98
CA PRO A 2 25.86 -6.36 -21.81
C PRO A 2 25.50 -6.66 -21.40
N ASP A 3 25.05 -6.09 -21.35
CA ASP A 3 24.43 -6.66 -21.29
C ASP A 3 24.11 -6.95 -20.86
N SER A 4 24.03 -6.40 -20.73
CA SER A 4 23.46 -7.06 -20.68
C SER A 4 23.12 -7.55 -20.32
N THR A 5 22.90 -7.17 -20.19
CA THR A 5 22.35 -7.99 -20.24
C THR A 5 21.93 -8.73 -19.89
N THR A 6 21.69 -8.58 -19.77
CA THR A 6 21.17 -9.34 -19.79
C THR A 6 20.87 -9.63 -19.74
N LEU A 7 20.69 -9.02 -19.88
CA LEU A 7 20.30 -9.24 -20.21
C LEU A 7 20.57 -9.24 -20.61
N GLU A 8 20.75 -8.93 -20.95
CA GLU A 8 20.79 -9.21 -21.68
C GLU A 8 20.87 -9.72 -22.15
N ALA A 9 21.05 -9.71 -22.34
CA ALA A 9 21.02 -10.27 -23.17
C ALA A 9 20.93 -10.75 -23.49
N THR A 10 20.80 -10.92 -23.78
CA THR A 10 20.63 -11.28 -24.42
C THR A 10 20.67 -11.13 -25.04
N SER A 11 20.59 -10.88 -25.73
CA SER A 11 20.64 -10.55 -26.35
C SER A 11 20.43 -9.93 -27.08
N LYS A 12 20.69 -10.02 -28.06
CA LYS A 12 20.70 -8.78 -28.73
C LYS A 12 19.49 -8.51 -29.56
N ASN A 13 19.17 -9.31 -30.47
CA ASN A 13 17.93 -9.21 -31.19
C ASN A 13 16.79 -9.64 -30.34
N SER A 14 17.03 -10.61 -29.53
CA SER A 14 16.10 -10.92 -28.48
C SER A 14 15.95 -9.72 -27.59
N GLY A 15 17.02 -8.96 -27.49
CA GLY A 15 17.01 -7.74 -26.72
C GLY A 15 16.00 -6.73 -27.23
N GLY A 16 15.80 -6.68 -28.57
CA GLY A 16 14.82 -5.76 -29.15
C GLY A 16 13.40 -6.06 -28.72
N VAL A 17 13.01 -7.32 -28.81
CA VAL A 17 11.66 -7.74 -28.37
C VAL A 17 11.53 -7.58 -26.86
N ALA A 18 12.54 -7.98 -26.15
CA ALA A 18 12.52 -7.85 -24.69
C ALA A 18 12.52 -6.38 -24.27
N ALA A 19 13.21 -5.53 -25.01
CA ALA A 19 13.24 -4.11 -24.70
C ALA A 19 11.87 -3.47 -24.90
N ASP A 20 11.15 -3.85 -25.97
CA ASP A 20 9.82 -3.30 -26.19
C ASP A 20 8.84 -3.74 -25.11
N ARG A 21 8.90 -5.01 -24.72
CA ARG A 21 8.05 -5.52 -23.66
C ARG A 21 8.39 -4.85 -22.34
N LEU A 22 9.67 -4.71 -22.06
CA LEU A 22 10.11 -4.05 -20.83
C LEU A 22 9.62 -2.60 -20.79
N ARG A 23 9.75 -1.90 -21.90
CA ARG A 23 9.29 -0.51 -21.99
C ARG A 23 7.79 -0.43 -21.74
N SER A 24 7.04 -1.37 -22.29
CA SER A 24 5.60 -1.41 -22.08
C SER A 24 5.25 -1.59 -20.59
N PHE A 25 5.95 -2.49 -19.91
CA PHE A 25 5.73 -2.68 -18.48
C PHE A 25 6.08 -1.42 -17.68
N ILE A 26 7.21 -0.81 -18.02
CA ILE A 26 7.64 0.40 -17.34
C ILE A 26 6.61 1.52 -17.51
N GLU A 27 6.14 1.74 -18.73
CA GLU A 27 5.17 2.80 -19.00
C GLU A 27 3.86 2.56 -18.26
N ARG A 28 3.43 1.31 -18.22
CA ARG A 28 2.21 0.96 -17.50
C ARG A 28 2.36 1.17 -16.00
N LEU A 29 3.51 0.78 -15.47
CA LEU A 29 3.80 0.99 -14.05
C LEU A 29 3.89 2.47 -13.69
N GLU A 30 4.52 3.25 -14.56
CA GLU A 30 4.62 4.69 -14.34
C GLU A 30 3.25 5.35 -14.31
N ARG A 31 2.36 4.94 -15.21
CA ARG A 31 1.01 5.47 -15.22
C ARG A 31 0.26 5.10 -13.94
N LEU A 32 0.39 3.84 -13.50
CA LEU A 32 -0.23 3.41 -12.27
C LEU A 32 0.35 4.12 -11.05
N GLN A 33 1.65 4.39 -11.10
CA GLN A 33 2.30 5.14 -10.04
C GLN A 33 1.74 6.56 -9.94
N GLU A 34 1.52 7.21 -11.08
CA GLU A 34 0.90 8.53 -11.10
C GLU A 34 -0.51 8.50 -10.53
N GLU A 35 -1.28 7.47 -10.91
CA GLU A 35 -2.64 7.31 -10.38
C GLU A 35 -2.61 7.09 -8.88
N LYS A 36 -1.67 6.28 -8.41
CA LYS A 36 -1.51 6.02 -6.99
C LYS A 36 -1.18 7.31 -6.23
N ASP A 37 -0.28 8.11 -6.79
CA ASP A 37 0.12 9.37 -6.17
C ASP A 37 -1.05 10.35 -6.11
N ALA A 38 -1.86 10.38 -7.17
CA ALA A 38 -3.05 11.24 -7.20
C ALA A 38 -4.06 10.79 -6.14
N ILE A 39 -4.27 9.49 -6.00
CA ILE A 39 -5.18 8.96 -4.98
C ILE A 39 -4.65 9.26 -3.58
N ALA A 40 -3.35 9.14 -3.38
CA ALA A 40 -2.74 9.47 -2.09
C ALA A 40 -2.97 10.94 -1.74
N GLY A 41 -2.88 11.81 -2.74
CA GLY A 41 -3.16 13.23 -2.55
C GLY A 41 -4.61 13.47 -2.17
N ASP A 42 -5.54 12.77 -2.83
CA ASP A 42 -6.96 12.90 -2.51
C ASP A 42 -7.25 12.42 -1.09
N MET A 43 -6.65 11.32 -0.69
CA MET A 43 -6.82 10.81 0.67
C MET A 43 -6.30 11.81 1.70
N LYS A 44 -5.19 12.45 1.40
CA LYS A 44 -4.64 13.47 2.28
C LYS A 44 -5.60 14.64 2.45
N GLU A 45 -6.27 15.03 1.37
CA GLU A 45 -7.27 16.09 1.42
C GLU A 45 -8.45 15.71 2.30
N VAL A 46 -8.97 14.48 2.13
CA VAL A 46 -10.08 14.02 2.95
C VAL A 46 -9.71 13.99 4.43
N MET A 47 -8.47 13.55 4.73
CA MET A 47 -8.00 13.54 6.12
C MET A 47 -7.90 14.96 6.67
N SER A 48 -7.46 15.92 5.86
CA SER A 48 -7.43 17.32 6.26
C SER A 48 -8.81 17.86 6.58
N GLU A 49 -9.79 17.50 5.75
CA GLU A 49 -11.18 17.90 5.99
C GLU A 49 -11.70 17.31 7.31
N ALA A 50 -11.40 16.04 7.54
CA ALA A 50 -11.83 15.38 8.77
C ALA A 50 -11.23 16.07 9.99
N LYS A 51 -9.95 16.39 9.91
CA LYS A 51 -9.26 17.10 10.98
C LYS A 51 -9.88 18.48 11.20
N GLY A 52 -10.18 19.19 10.11
CA GLY A 52 -10.82 20.50 10.18
C GLY A 52 -12.22 20.43 10.79
N SER A 53 -12.88 19.29 10.70
CA SER A 53 -14.20 19.06 11.31
C SER A 53 -14.09 18.59 12.76
N GLY A 54 -12.88 18.48 13.29
CA GLY A 54 -12.70 18.13 14.70
C GLY A 54 -12.46 16.66 14.97
N PHE A 55 -12.28 15.85 13.95
CA PHE A 55 -12.00 14.41 14.13
C PHE A 55 -10.52 14.14 14.31
N ASP A 56 -10.21 13.09 15.05
CA ASP A 56 -8.84 12.65 15.29
C ASP A 56 -8.41 11.74 14.14
N THR A 57 -7.44 12.20 13.34
CA THR A 57 -7.02 11.45 12.16
C THR A 57 -6.32 10.14 12.51
N LYS A 58 -5.67 10.07 13.68
CA LYS A 58 -5.05 8.83 14.13
C LYS A 58 -6.12 7.76 14.36
N ILE A 59 -7.22 8.16 14.98
CA ILE A 59 -8.34 7.24 15.24
C ILE A 59 -8.99 6.82 13.92
N ILE A 60 -9.13 7.76 12.98
CA ILE A 60 -9.68 7.41 11.67
C ILE A 60 -8.82 6.33 11.00
N ARG A 61 -7.50 6.47 11.06
CA ARG A 61 -6.62 5.45 10.47
C ARG A 61 -6.79 4.10 11.16
N MET A 62 -6.98 4.09 12.46
CA MET A 62 -7.22 2.85 13.19
C MET A 62 -8.53 2.20 12.75
N ILE A 63 -9.58 3.00 12.58
CA ILE A 63 -10.86 2.49 12.11
C ILE A 63 -10.72 1.88 10.71
N LEU A 64 -9.99 2.55 9.81
CA LEU A 64 -9.79 2.03 8.47
C LEU A 64 -9.09 0.67 8.50
N ARG A 65 -8.11 0.50 9.35
CA ARG A 65 -7.43 -0.79 9.49
C ARG A 65 -8.36 -1.86 10.02
N LEU A 66 -9.16 -1.51 11.02
CA LEU A 66 -10.12 -2.47 11.60
C LEU A 66 -11.17 -2.90 10.58
N ARG A 67 -11.62 -1.98 9.75
CA ARG A 67 -12.65 -2.30 8.76
C ARG A 67 -12.16 -3.19 7.64
N LYS A 68 -10.84 -3.30 7.46
CA LYS A 68 -10.28 -4.22 6.46
C LYS A 68 -10.31 -5.66 6.93
N LYS A 69 -10.42 -5.89 8.24
CA LYS A 69 -10.44 -7.23 8.81
C LYS A 69 -11.87 -7.70 8.92
N ASP A 70 -12.09 -9.01 8.81
CA ASP A 70 -13.43 -9.52 9.00
C ASP A 70 -13.78 -9.47 10.49
N LYS A 71 -15.09 -9.62 10.77
CA LYS A 71 -15.60 -9.46 12.11
C LYS A 71 -14.98 -10.45 13.10
N ALA A 72 -14.82 -11.71 12.67
CA ALA A 72 -14.28 -12.75 13.53
C ALA A 72 -12.83 -12.43 13.92
N GLU A 73 -12.05 -11.98 12.93
CA GLU A 73 -10.66 -11.62 13.16
C GLU A 73 -10.55 -10.46 14.15
N ARG A 74 -11.42 -9.46 14.02
CA ARG A 74 -11.41 -8.33 14.95
C ARG A 74 -11.76 -8.77 16.37
N GLN A 75 -12.77 -9.63 16.51
CA GLN A 75 -13.19 -10.12 17.82
C GLN A 75 -12.09 -10.92 18.47
N GLU A 76 -11.37 -11.73 17.69
CA GLU A 76 -10.25 -12.52 18.19
C GLU A 76 -9.14 -11.64 18.72
N GLU A 77 -8.80 -10.59 17.98
CA GLU A 77 -7.74 -9.67 18.39
C GLU A 77 -8.12 -8.89 19.63
N GLU A 78 -9.38 -8.44 19.69
CA GLU A 78 -9.86 -7.69 20.86
C GLU A 78 -9.84 -8.55 22.12
N ALA A 79 -10.26 -9.81 21.99
CA ALA A 79 -10.25 -10.72 23.11
C ALA A 79 -8.82 -10.98 23.61
N LEU A 80 -7.91 -11.19 22.69
CA LEU A 80 -6.51 -11.45 23.04
C LEU A 80 -5.87 -10.21 23.68
N LEU A 81 -6.18 -9.05 23.13
CA LEU A 81 -5.69 -7.79 23.70
C LEU A 81 -6.17 -7.64 25.14
N ASP A 82 -7.42 -7.95 25.41
CA ASP A 82 -7.98 -7.87 26.76
C ASP A 82 -7.25 -8.80 27.72
N VAL A 83 -6.95 -10.02 27.27
CA VAL A 83 -6.20 -10.98 28.09
C VAL A 83 -4.82 -10.41 28.46
N TYR A 84 -4.14 -9.84 27.48
CA TYR A 84 -2.82 -9.27 27.72
C TYR A 84 -2.87 -8.07 28.65
N LYS A 85 -3.86 -7.20 28.42
CA LYS A 85 -4.02 -6.02 29.26
C LYS A 85 -4.30 -6.41 30.72
N THR A 86 -5.15 -7.40 30.90
CA THR A 86 -5.45 -7.89 32.25
C THR A 86 -4.21 -8.45 32.92
N ALA A 87 -3.43 -9.24 32.17
CA ALA A 87 -2.20 -9.84 32.70
C ALA A 87 -1.19 -8.78 33.14
N LEU A 88 -1.18 -7.63 32.46
CA LEU A 88 -0.26 -6.53 32.76
C LEU A 88 -0.85 -5.51 33.74
N GLY A 89 -2.05 -5.74 34.23
CA GLY A 89 -2.71 -4.80 35.13
C GLY A 89 -3.20 -3.54 34.46
N MET A 90 -3.39 -3.57 33.15
CA MET A 90 -3.91 -2.43 32.40
C MET A 90 -5.42 -2.55 32.29
N GLU A 91 -6.07 -1.48 32.61
CA GLU A 91 -7.54 -1.43 32.45
C GLU A 91 -7.91 -0.56 31.26
#